data_4bf83b4c8c855344bd1a33449c8c26b3
#
_entry.id   4bf83b4c8c855344bd1a33449c8c26b3
#
_cell.length_a   1.000
_cell.length_b   1.000
_cell.length_c   1.000
_cell.angle_alpha   90.00
_cell.angle_beta   90.00
_cell.angle_gamma   90.00
#
_symmetry.space_group_name_H-M   'P 1'
#
loop_
_entity.id
_entity.type
_entity.pdbx_description
1 polymer ?
#
loop_
_entity_poly.entity_id
_entity_poly.type
_entity_poly.pdbx_seq_one_letter_code
_entity_poly.pdbx_strand_id
1 'polypeptide(L)'
;MTAPDDLTLTEQGLKATGTGQVLLLACGALAREILALKAANNWHHLDLQCLPAILHNHPERIAPAVRQAVAENAAQYERIFVVYADCGTGGLLRQTCDELGVDMVEGPHCYSFFEGNARFAEKAEEEITAFYLTDFLVRQFDAFVWRPLGLDRHPELLEMYFGHYEKLVYQAQTNDPALTEKAQ
;
A
#
# COMPACT_ATOMS: atom_id res chain seq x y z
N MET A 1 -19.63 -9.04 -2.70
CA MET A 1 -18.98 -8.08 -3.63
C MET A 1 -17.75 -8.76 -4.21
N THR A 2 -17.60 -8.75 -5.53
CA THR A 2 -16.36 -9.20 -6.19
C THR A 2 -15.20 -8.30 -5.73
N ALA A 3 -14.06 -8.91 -5.41
CA ALA A 3 -12.87 -8.13 -5.08
C ALA A 3 -12.51 -7.22 -6.28
N PRO A 4 -12.11 -5.97 -6.04
CA PRO A 4 -11.70 -5.09 -7.12
C PRO A 4 -10.50 -5.68 -7.87
N ASP A 5 -10.43 -5.46 -9.19
CA ASP A 5 -9.29 -5.92 -9.99
C ASP A 5 -8.04 -5.06 -9.71
N ASP A 6 -6.87 -5.67 -9.93
CA ASP A 6 -5.61 -5.04 -9.57
C ASP A 6 -5.27 -3.83 -10.45
N LEU A 7 -5.72 -3.80 -11.71
CA LEU A 7 -5.49 -2.66 -12.59
C LEU A 7 -6.26 -1.43 -12.11
N THR A 8 -7.54 -1.62 -11.76
CA THR A 8 -8.35 -0.56 -11.15
C THR A 8 -7.72 -0.05 -9.85
N LEU A 9 -7.27 -0.94 -8.95
CA LEU A 9 -6.61 -0.54 -7.70
C LEU A 9 -5.29 0.20 -7.94
N THR A 10 -4.58 -0.17 -9.00
CA THR A 10 -3.32 0.47 -9.36
C THR A 10 -3.53 1.87 -9.90
N GLU A 11 -4.46 2.06 -10.85
CA GLU A 11 -4.60 3.31 -11.61
C GLU A 11 -5.66 4.26 -11.08
N GLN A 12 -6.75 3.74 -10.51
CA GLN A 12 -7.93 4.52 -10.12
C GLN A 12 -8.21 4.48 -8.62
N GLY A 13 -7.69 3.45 -7.92
CA GLY A 13 -8.03 3.20 -6.53
C GLY A 13 -9.40 2.56 -6.35
N LEU A 14 -10.04 2.83 -5.20
CA LEU A 14 -11.36 2.33 -4.84
C LEU A 14 -12.18 3.48 -4.27
N LYS A 15 -13.39 3.69 -4.77
CA LYS A 15 -14.33 4.66 -4.19
C LYS A 15 -15.05 4.08 -2.99
N ALA A 16 -15.27 4.90 -1.98
CA ALA A 16 -16.10 4.57 -0.83
C ALA A 16 -17.58 4.39 -1.25
N THR A 17 -18.31 3.55 -0.51
CA THR A 17 -19.73 3.31 -0.76
C THR A 17 -20.65 4.37 -0.12
N GLY A 18 -20.13 5.11 0.85
CA GLY A 18 -20.87 6.16 1.56
C GLY A 18 -21.87 5.64 2.59
N THR A 19 -21.72 4.39 3.04
CA THR A 19 -22.65 3.74 3.97
C THR A 19 -22.11 3.57 5.39
N GLY A 20 -20.78 3.78 5.58
CA GLY A 20 -20.12 3.67 6.88
C GLY A 20 -20.14 5.00 7.65
N GLN A 21 -19.80 4.93 8.94
CA GLN A 21 -19.61 6.11 9.80
C GLN A 21 -18.16 6.59 9.78
N VAL A 22 -17.22 5.66 9.64
CA VAL A 22 -15.77 5.92 9.62
C VAL A 22 -15.21 5.57 8.25
N LEU A 23 -14.47 6.50 7.65
CA LEU A 23 -13.76 6.26 6.42
C LEU A 23 -12.34 5.77 6.70
N LEU A 24 -11.99 4.61 6.16
CA LEU A 24 -10.59 4.19 6.00
C LEU A 24 -10.09 4.71 4.64
N LEU A 25 -9.11 5.61 4.67
CA LEU A 25 -8.43 6.11 3.47
C LEU A 25 -7.10 5.38 3.32
N ALA A 26 -6.98 4.50 2.34
CA ALA A 26 -5.89 3.56 2.21
C ALA A 26 -5.17 3.62 0.85
N CYS A 27 -4.01 2.95 0.76
CA CYS A 27 -3.38 2.62 -0.51
C CYS A 27 -4.16 1.51 -1.22
N GLY A 28 -4.31 1.60 -2.54
CA GLY A 28 -4.92 0.54 -3.36
C GLY A 28 -4.25 -0.83 -3.21
N ALA A 29 -2.95 -0.84 -2.89
CA ALA A 29 -2.21 -2.07 -2.63
C ALA A 29 -2.69 -2.85 -1.39
N LEU A 30 -3.40 -2.21 -0.45
CA LEU A 30 -3.94 -2.81 0.77
C LEU A 30 -5.45 -3.12 0.68
N ALA A 31 -6.09 -2.82 -0.44
CA ALA A 31 -7.53 -2.86 -0.56
C ALA A 31 -8.13 -4.25 -0.25
N ARG A 32 -7.51 -5.31 -0.77
CA ARG A 32 -7.99 -6.69 -0.63
C ARG A 32 -7.94 -7.15 0.81
N GLU A 33 -6.85 -6.88 1.49
CA GLU A 33 -6.62 -7.25 2.88
C GLU A 33 -7.58 -6.50 3.81
N ILE A 34 -7.76 -5.19 3.61
CA ILE A 34 -8.70 -4.39 4.40
C ILE A 34 -10.14 -4.88 4.17
N LEU A 35 -10.54 -5.17 2.92
CA LEU A 35 -11.87 -5.71 2.63
C LEU A 35 -12.08 -7.09 3.26
N ALA A 36 -11.06 -7.97 3.25
CA ALA A 36 -11.10 -9.27 3.89
C ALA A 36 -11.26 -9.14 5.42
N LEU A 37 -10.50 -8.24 6.06
CA LEU A 37 -10.61 -7.95 7.49
C LEU A 37 -11.99 -7.37 7.85
N LYS A 38 -12.51 -6.43 7.06
CA LYS A 38 -13.84 -5.88 7.24
C LYS A 38 -14.92 -6.97 7.20
N ALA A 39 -14.84 -7.87 6.22
CA ALA A 39 -15.78 -8.98 6.07
C ALA A 39 -15.68 -9.97 7.23
N ALA A 40 -14.45 -10.39 7.61
CA ALA A 40 -14.23 -11.36 8.67
C ALA A 40 -14.71 -10.87 10.05
N ASN A 41 -14.64 -9.56 10.29
CA ASN A 41 -15.01 -8.95 11.57
C ASN A 41 -16.40 -8.30 11.57
N ASN A 42 -17.14 -8.37 10.45
CA ASN A 42 -18.44 -7.70 10.30
C ASN A 42 -18.38 -6.18 10.59
N TRP A 43 -17.32 -5.51 10.18
CA TRP A 43 -17.11 -4.06 10.38
C TRP A 43 -17.92 -3.23 9.36
N HIS A 44 -19.24 -3.26 9.51
CA HIS A 44 -20.16 -2.53 8.62
C HIS A 44 -20.13 -1.01 8.81
N HIS A 45 -19.66 -0.55 9.98
CA HIS A 45 -19.50 0.87 10.31
C HIS A 45 -18.29 1.53 9.61
N LEU A 46 -17.37 0.72 9.10
CA LEU A 46 -16.21 1.20 8.34
C LEU A 46 -16.54 1.24 6.85
N ASP A 47 -16.18 2.32 6.19
CA ASP A 47 -16.13 2.40 4.73
C ASP A 47 -14.67 2.40 4.26
N LEU A 48 -14.43 2.11 3.00
CA LEU A 48 -13.08 2.07 2.43
C LEU A 48 -13.02 2.88 1.15
N GLN A 49 -12.10 3.83 1.13
CA GLN A 49 -11.61 4.49 -0.07
C GLN A 49 -10.14 4.19 -0.24
N CYS A 50 -9.73 3.81 -1.44
CA CYS A 50 -8.32 3.65 -1.74
C CYS A 50 -7.88 4.67 -2.78
N LEU A 51 -6.75 5.33 -2.51
CA LEU A 51 -6.02 6.09 -3.51
C LEU A 51 -5.31 5.12 -4.47
N PRO A 52 -5.06 5.54 -5.73
CA PRO A 52 -4.34 4.72 -6.71
C PRO A 52 -3.01 4.23 -6.15
N ALA A 53 -2.76 2.91 -6.22
CA ALA A 53 -1.53 2.35 -5.68
C ALA A 53 -0.29 2.84 -6.43
N ILE A 54 -0.43 3.26 -7.70
CA ILE A 54 0.67 3.81 -8.51
C ILE A 54 1.30 5.08 -7.90
N LEU A 55 0.62 5.76 -6.97
CA LEU A 55 1.20 6.86 -6.21
C LEU A 55 2.45 6.45 -5.42
N HIS A 56 2.64 5.15 -5.15
CA HIS A 56 3.88 4.65 -4.56
C HIS A 56 5.13 5.02 -5.37
N ASN A 57 5.01 5.08 -6.69
CA ASN A 57 6.10 5.49 -7.58
C ASN A 57 6.30 7.03 -7.61
N HIS A 58 5.41 7.77 -6.94
CA HIS A 58 5.38 9.22 -6.85
C HIS A 58 5.07 9.68 -5.42
N PRO A 59 5.95 9.40 -4.44
CA PRO A 59 5.68 9.67 -3.02
C PRO A 59 5.28 11.12 -2.72
N GLU A 60 5.83 12.06 -3.50
CA GLU A 60 5.52 13.49 -3.41
C GLU A 60 4.04 13.82 -3.68
N ARG A 61 3.30 12.89 -4.31
CA ARG A 61 1.88 13.07 -4.63
C ARG A 61 0.95 12.46 -3.58
N ILE A 62 1.46 11.62 -2.67
CA ILE A 62 0.63 10.92 -1.68
C ILE A 62 -0.03 11.92 -0.72
N ALA A 63 0.76 12.79 -0.09
CA ALA A 63 0.24 13.76 0.86
C ALA A 63 -0.80 14.73 0.25
N PRO A 64 -0.59 15.33 -0.95
CA PRO A 64 -1.61 16.11 -1.63
C PRO A 64 -2.89 15.32 -1.93
N ALA A 65 -2.78 14.05 -2.37
CA ALA A 65 -3.93 13.22 -2.66
C ALA A 65 -4.73 12.85 -1.39
N VAL A 66 -4.04 12.58 -0.28
CA VAL A 66 -4.69 12.36 1.03
C VAL A 66 -5.42 13.63 1.48
N ARG A 67 -4.78 14.81 1.38
CA ARG A 67 -5.40 16.09 1.72
C ARG A 67 -6.69 16.32 0.94
N GLN A 68 -6.65 16.08 -0.36
CA GLN A 68 -7.83 16.21 -1.22
C GLN A 68 -8.93 15.23 -0.81
N ALA A 69 -8.60 13.95 -0.63
CA ALA A 69 -9.57 12.93 -0.26
C ALA A 69 -10.20 13.20 1.11
N VAL A 70 -9.43 13.70 2.10
CA VAL A 70 -9.96 14.12 3.40
C VAL A 70 -10.95 15.26 3.22
N ALA A 71 -10.59 16.30 2.45
CA ALA A 71 -11.48 17.47 2.22
C ALA A 71 -12.79 17.06 1.52
N GLU A 72 -12.74 16.17 0.55
CA GLU A 72 -13.91 15.66 -0.17
C GLU A 72 -14.87 14.85 0.71
N ASN A 73 -14.37 14.20 1.76
CA ASN A 73 -15.13 13.27 2.59
C ASN A 73 -15.48 13.80 3.99
N ALA A 74 -14.87 14.92 4.43
CA ALA A 74 -15.01 15.42 5.79
C ALA A 74 -16.46 15.72 6.22
N ALA A 75 -17.33 16.08 5.28
CA ALA A 75 -18.74 16.35 5.59
C ALA A 75 -19.62 15.08 5.67
N GLN A 76 -19.12 13.94 5.17
CA GLN A 76 -19.90 12.72 5.04
C GLN A 76 -19.60 11.72 6.16
N TYR A 77 -18.38 11.70 6.71
CA TYR A 77 -17.96 10.74 7.71
C TYR A 77 -17.70 11.42 9.05
N GLU A 78 -18.05 10.72 10.14
CA GLU A 78 -17.77 11.19 11.51
C GLU A 78 -16.28 11.21 11.82
N ARG A 79 -15.54 10.28 11.19
CA ARG A 79 -14.09 10.15 11.35
C ARG A 79 -13.44 9.62 10.08
N ILE A 80 -12.24 10.13 9.78
CA ILE A 80 -11.38 9.61 8.72
C ILE A 80 -10.11 9.07 9.37
N PHE A 81 -9.70 7.86 8.98
CA PHE A 81 -8.49 7.22 9.44
C PHE A 81 -7.63 6.82 8.23
N VAL A 82 -6.38 7.28 8.22
CA VAL A 82 -5.46 7.08 7.09
C VAL A 82 -4.67 5.79 7.30
N VAL A 83 -4.89 4.81 6.42
CA VAL A 83 -4.21 3.50 6.41
C VAL A 83 -3.09 3.53 5.37
N TYR A 84 -2.08 4.33 5.69
CA TYR A 84 -0.82 4.46 4.95
C TYR A 84 0.34 4.40 5.93
N ALA A 85 1.49 3.89 5.47
CA ALA A 85 2.78 4.10 6.10
C ALA A 85 3.45 5.36 5.53
N ASP A 86 4.69 5.65 5.94
CA ASP A 86 5.46 6.77 5.35
C ASP A 86 5.65 6.60 3.85
N CYS A 87 5.93 5.39 3.39
CA CYS A 87 6.03 5.02 1.96
C CYS A 87 6.91 5.98 1.13
N GLY A 88 8.01 6.49 1.71
CA GLY A 88 8.96 7.37 1.03
C GLY A 88 8.56 8.85 1.01
N THR A 89 7.54 9.26 1.78
CA THR A 89 7.15 10.68 1.89
C THR A 89 8.07 11.49 2.79
N GLY A 90 8.98 10.83 3.53
CA GLY A 90 9.93 11.48 4.43
C GLY A 90 9.26 12.24 5.58
N GLY A 91 8.13 11.73 6.07
CA GLY A 91 7.34 12.34 7.14
C GLY A 91 6.30 13.36 6.67
N LEU A 92 6.29 13.75 5.39
CA LEU A 92 5.34 14.74 4.88
C LEU A 92 3.88 14.27 5.01
N LEU A 93 3.61 12.98 4.83
CA LEU A 93 2.27 12.45 5.00
C LEU A 93 1.81 12.54 6.46
N ARG A 94 2.67 12.21 7.43
CA ARG A 94 2.39 12.36 8.85
C ARG A 94 2.07 13.82 9.18
N GLN A 95 2.93 14.75 8.78
CA GLN A 95 2.69 16.17 8.98
C GLN A 95 1.34 16.61 8.39
N THR A 96 1.00 16.13 7.19
CA THR A 96 -0.29 16.45 6.54
C THR A 96 -1.47 15.90 7.35
N CYS A 97 -1.39 14.69 7.88
CA CYS A 97 -2.45 14.13 8.74
C CYS A 97 -2.62 14.93 10.03
N ASP A 98 -1.52 15.32 10.66
CA ASP A 98 -1.53 16.16 11.88
C ASP A 98 -2.19 17.53 11.62
N GLU A 99 -1.85 18.19 10.49
CA GLU A 99 -2.48 19.45 10.06
C GLU A 99 -3.99 19.31 9.80
N LEU A 100 -4.43 18.17 9.31
CA LEU A 100 -5.83 17.86 9.02
C LEU A 100 -6.60 17.36 10.24
N GLY A 101 -5.92 17.04 11.34
CA GLY A 101 -6.52 16.45 12.54
C GLY A 101 -7.06 15.04 12.30
N VAL A 102 -6.44 14.28 11.39
CA VAL A 102 -6.79 12.87 11.12
C VAL A 102 -5.70 11.94 11.59
N ASP A 103 -6.11 10.79 12.17
CA ASP A 103 -5.17 9.77 12.59
C ASP A 103 -4.64 8.97 11.39
N MET A 104 -3.38 8.50 11.48
CA MET A 104 -2.81 7.55 10.52
C MET A 104 -2.07 6.41 11.21
N VAL A 105 -1.97 5.28 10.51
CA VAL A 105 -1.15 4.14 10.95
C VAL A 105 0.33 4.54 10.94
N GLU A 106 1.07 4.11 11.95
CA GLU A 106 2.53 4.27 11.99
C GLU A 106 3.21 3.14 11.19
N GLY A 107 4.35 3.45 10.60
CA GLY A 107 5.19 2.45 9.93
C GLY A 107 6.00 3.03 8.77
N PRO A 108 7.14 2.41 8.44
CA PRO A 108 7.99 2.89 7.36
C PRO A 108 7.41 2.57 5.97
N HIS A 109 6.80 1.39 5.82
CA HIS A 109 6.24 0.89 4.56
C HIS A 109 4.95 0.12 4.80
N CYS A 110 4.02 0.13 3.83
CA CYS A 110 2.76 -0.58 3.97
C CYS A 110 2.95 -2.10 4.19
N TYR A 111 3.98 -2.70 3.63
CA TYR A 111 4.27 -4.13 3.84
C TYR A 111 4.74 -4.46 5.26
N SER A 112 5.22 -3.49 6.06
CA SER A 112 5.53 -3.73 7.47
C SER A 112 4.28 -4.06 8.30
N PHE A 113 3.09 -3.71 7.82
CA PHE A 113 1.82 -4.01 8.49
C PHE A 113 1.51 -5.50 8.55
N PHE A 114 2.00 -6.30 7.58
CA PHE A 114 1.69 -7.73 7.48
C PHE A 114 2.35 -8.56 8.59
N GLU A 115 3.49 -8.13 9.11
CA GLU A 115 4.13 -8.79 10.25
C GLU A 115 4.11 -7.95 11.53
N GLY A 116 3.69 -6.70 11.45
CA GLY A 116 3.70 -5.71 12.53
C GLY A 116 5.00 -4.92 12.59
N ASN A 117 4.88 -3.62 12.84
CA ASN A 117 6.00 -2.67 12.80
C ASN A 117 7.13 -3.02 13.77
N ALA A 118 6.81 -3.53 14.97
CA ALA A 118 7.83 -3.92 15.96
C ALA A 118 8.71 -5.05 15.42
N ARG A 119 8.09 -6.12 14.91
CA ARG A 119 8.81 -7.26 14.34
C ARG A 119 9.59 -6.89 13.08
N PHE A 120 9.02 -6.02 12.26
CA PHE A 120 9.71 -5.49 11.08
C PHE A 120 10.97 -4.71 11.47
N ALA A 121 10.88 -3.87 12.52
CA ALA A 121 12.02 -3.10 13.01
C ALA A 121 13.12 -3.99 13.62
N GLU A 122 12.76 -5.08 14.32
CA GLU A 122 13.73 -6.03 14.88
C GLU A 122 14.60 -6.70 13.81
N LYS A 123 14.09 -6.86 12.60
CA LYS A 123 14.80 -7.49 11.48
C LYS A 123 15.53 -6.49 10.57
N ALA A 124 15.31 -5.19 10.76
CA ALA A 124 15.77 -4.16 9.81
C ALA A 124 17.28 -4.22 9.50
N GLU A 125 18.12 -4.55 10.50
CA GLU A 125 19.57 -4.69 10.31
C GLU A 125 19.93 -5.96 9.51
N GLU A 126 19.23 -7.07 9.75
CA GLU A 126 19.49 -8.36 9.09
C GLU A 126 18.91 -8.40 7.65
N GLU A 127 17.93 -7.57 7.38
CA GLU A 127 17.19 -7.54 6.13
C GLU A 127 17.42 -6.26 5.31
N ILE A 128 18.50 -5.52 5.61
CA ILE A 128 18.85 -4.29 4.88
C ILE A 128 19.10 -4.54 3.38
N THR A 129 19.56 -5.74 3.01
CA THR A 129 19.77 -6.19 1.62
C THR A 129 18.61 -7.06 1.11
N ALA A 130 17.43 -7.01 1.74
CA ALA A 130 16.28 -7.77 1.33
C ALA A 130 15.37 -6.97 0.39
N PHE A 131 14.95 -7.61 -0.70
CA PHE A 131 13.88 -7.10 -1.56
C PHE A 131 12.54 -7.72 -1.13
N TYR A 132 11.58 -6.88 -0.79
CA TYR A 132 10.28 -7.32 -0.28
C TYR A 132 9.24 -7.41 -1.39
N LEU A 133 8.50 -8.51 -1.42
CA LEU A 133 7.31 -8.70 -2.25
C LEU A 133 6.09 -9.02 -1.39
N THR A 134 4.95 -8.53 -1.81
CA THR A 134 3.62 -8.90 -1.32
C THR A 134 2.83 -9.51 -2.45
N ASP A 135 1.67 -10.13 -2.18
CA ASP A 135 0.79 -10.66 -3.24
C ASP A 135 0.46 -9.58 -4.28
N PHE A 136 0.19 -8.34 -3.83
CA PHE A 136 -0.08 -7.23 -4.73
C PHE A 136 1.13 -6.91 -5.62
N LEU A 137 2.33 -6.79 -5.04
CA LEU A 137 3.55 -6.50 -5.81
C LEU A 137 3.91 -7.61 -6.78
N VAL A 138 3.71 -8.89 -6.41
CA VAL A 138 3.90 -10.02 -7.35
C VAL A 138 2.98 -9.90 -8.55
N ARG A 139 1.70 -9.56 -8.34
CA ARG A 139 0.74 -9.37 -9.44
C ARG A 139 1.05 -8.16 -10.31
N GLN A 140 1.54 -7.08 -9.70
CA GLN A 140 1.77 -5.78 -10.33
C GLN A 140 3.26 -5.45 -10.50
N PHE A 141 4.15 -6.45 -10.49
CA PHE A 141 5.60 -6.26 -10.56
C PHE A 141 6.04 -5.39 -11.75
N ASP A 142 5.42 -5.62 -12.90
CA ASP A 142 5.69 -4.87 -14.12
C ASP A 142 5.41 -3.37 -13.95
N ALA A 143 4.28 -3.01 -13.33
CA ALA A 143 3.86 -1.62 -13.15
C ALA A 143 4.64 -0.89 -12.05
N PHE A 144 5.10 -1.61 -11.01
CA PHE A 144 5.75 -0.98 -9.85
C PHE A 144 7.28 -1.06 -9.88
N VAL A 145 7.83 -2.04 -10.58
CA VAL A 145 9.27 -2.31 -10.57
C VAL A 145 9.84 -2.27 -11.99
N TRP A 146 9.36 -3.15 -12.86
CA TRP A 146 10.00 -3.39 -14.16
C TRP A 146 10.00 -2.16 -15.07
N ARG A 147 8.83 -1.59 -15.34
CA ARG A 147 8.72 -0.41 -16.19
C ARG A 147 9.24 0.89 -15.56
N PRO A 148 8.94 1.19 -14.26
CA PRO A 148 9.47 2.41 -13.65
C PRO A 148 10.99 2.48 -13.62
N LEU A 149 11.67 1.33 -13.48
CA LEU A 149 13.13 1.24 -13.55
C LEU A 149 13.67 1.19 -14.99
N GLY A 150 12.79 1.16 -15.99
CA GLY A 150 13.17 1.12 -17.41
C GLY A 150 13.72 -0.23 -17.87
N LEU A 151 13.54 -1.30 -17.08
CA LEU A 151 14.07 -2.63 -17.37
C LEU A 151 13.41 -3.31 -18.56
N ASP A 152 12.23 -2.85 -18.96
CA ASP A 152 11.53 -3.24 -20.20
C ASP A 152 12.30 -2.81 -21.45
N ARG A 153 13.08 -1.73 -21.37
CA ARG A 153 13.86 -1.15 -22.46
C ARG A 153 15.35 -1.32 -22.29
N HIS A 154 15.80 -1.45 -21.03
CA HIS A 154 17.19 -1.48 -20.62
C HIS A 154 17.44 -2.62 -19.62
N PRO A 155 17.31 -3.90 -20.05
CA PRO A 155 17.51 -5.05 -19.17
C PRO A 155 18.94 -5.13 -18.60
N GLU A 156 19.91 -4.50 -19.24
CA GLU A 156 21.29 -4.38 -18.77
C GLU A 156 21.41 -3.62 -17.44
N LEU A 157 20.41 -2.85 -17.03
CA LEU A 157 20.38 -2.13 -15.75
C LEU A 157 19.98 -3.02 -14.56
N LEU A 158 19.59 -4.28 -14.80
CA LEU A 158 19.13 -5.18 -13.75
C LEU A 158 20.16 -5.32 -12.63
N GLU A 159 21.43 -5.58 -12.99
CA GLU A 159 22.50 -5.72 -12.01
C GLU A 159 22.74 -4.43 -11.21
N MET A 160 22.62 -3.26 -11.85
CA MET A 160 22.77 -1.99 -11.18
C MET A 160 21.71 -1.75 -10.10
N TYR A 161 20.45 -2.13 -10.38
CA TYR A 161 19.34 -1.95 -9.43
C TYR A 161 19.27 -3.07 -8.40
N PHE A 162 19.54 -4.31 -8.78
CA PHE A 162 19.27 -5.48 -7.94
C PHE A 162 20.51 -6.24 -7.48
N GLY A 163 21.70 -5.96 -8.01
CA GLY A 163 22.92 -6.69 -7.70
C GLY A 163 23.40 -6.59 -6.24
N HIS A 164 22.85 -5.66 -5.47
CA HIS A 164 23.14 -5.53 -4.03
C HIS A 164 22.14 -6.25 -3.12
N TYR A 165 21.00 -6.74 -3.65
CA TYR A 165 20.06 -7.54 -2.87
C TYR A 165 20.56 -8.99 -2.74
N GLU A 166 20.57 -9.49 -1.52
CA GLU A 166 21.00 -10.85 -1.17
C GLU A 166 19.83 -11.77 -0.83
N LYS A 167 18.68 -11.16 -0.51
CA LYS A 167 17.47 -11.88 -0.09
C LYS A 167 16.26 -11.36 -0.87
N LEU A 168 15.34 -12.27 -1.18
CA LEU A 168 13.97 -11.93 -1.56
C LEU A 168 13.06 -12.41 -0.45
N VAL A 169 12.28 -11.48 0.11
CA VAL A 169 11.30 -11.76 1.16
C VAL A 169 9.91 -11.64 0.57
N TYR A 170 9.24 -12.77 0.37
CA TYR A 170 7.86 -12.79 -0.09
C TYR A 170 6.91 -12.95 1.10
N GLN A 171 6.21 -11.86 1.42
CA GLN A 171 5.15 -11.84 2.41
C GLN A 171 3.84 -12.24 1.73
N ALA A 172 3.52 -13.54 1.70
CA ALA A 172 2.29 -14.04 1.12
C ALA A 172 1.08 -13.74 2.02
N GLN A 173 0.07 -13.05 1.49
CA GLN A 173 -1.20 -12.80 2.17
C GLN A 173 -2.23 -13.90 1.89
N THR A 174 -2.02 -14.66 0.83
CA THR A 174 -2.87 -15.80 0.42
C THR A 174 -2.05 -17.04 0.19
N ASN A 175 -2.70 -18.22 0.26
CA ASN A 175 -2.09 -19.50 -0.11
C ASN A 175 -2.28 -19.77 -1.62
N ASP A 176 -1.83 -18.84 -2.47
CA ASP A 176 -1.90 -18.98 -3.93
C ASP A 176 -0.57 -19.53 -4.47
N PRO A 177 -0.53 -20.82 -4.92
CA PRO A 177 0.70 -21.41 -5.45
C PRO A 177 1.22 -20.68 -6.71
N ALA A 178 0.33 -20.11 -7.52
CA ALA A 178 0.72 -19.41 -8.74
C ALA A 178 1.44 -18.08 -8.40
N LEU A 179 1.04 -17.40 -7.34
CA LEU A 179 1.76 -16.21 -6.87
C LEU A 179 3.11 -16.58 -6.27
N THR A 180 3.19 -17.70 -5.54
CA THR A 180 4.47 -18.20 -4.99
C THR A 180 5.45 -18.56 -6.11
N GLU A 181 4.99 -19.25 -7.15
CA GLU A 181 5.80 -19.58 -8.33
C GLU A 181 6.26 -18.30 -9.07
N LYS A 182 5.36 -17.33 -9.21
CA LYS A 182 5.67 -16.05 -9.88
C LYS A 182 6.66 -15.19 -9.08
N ALA A 183 6.69 -15.33 -7.76
CA ALA A 183 7.60 -14.59 -6.88
C ALA A 183 9.03 -15.13 -6.89
N GLN A 184 9.27 -16.34 -7.40
CA GLN A 184 10.58 -16.97 -7.56
C GLN A 184 11.25 -16.57 -8.88
#